data_8ed5848bcb27d3f32bf7175a85b25bae
#
_entry.id   8ed5848bcb27d3f32bf7175a85b25bae
#
_cell.length_a   1.000
_cell.length_b   1.000
_cell.length_c   1.000
_cell.angle_alpha   90.00
_cell.angle_beta   90.00
_cell.angle_gamma   90.00
#
_symmetry.space_group_name_H-M   'P 1'
#
loop_
_entity.id
_entity.type
_entity.pdbx_description
1 polymer ?
#
loop_
_entity_poly.entity_id
_entity_poly.type
_entity_poly.pdbx_seq_one_letter_code
_entity_poly.pdbx_strand_id
1 'polypeptide(L)'
;MPEIGPGKHKIFIFVMTQNYEAQMNLENDLAAAAEAKGIKTVRSIEAFGPILTLDKLPKKDVLIQAIKDVGCDAIFSIAVVDQQSETHYVPATSSSIYTPYGGYGYTYGGFYSYSPAFYSPGYYTTDKTFFIESNLYDVNTEKLLISMQSKVVNPGDIAKASKQYTKILVTELQAQGFMKGQ
;
A
#
# COMPACT_ATOMS: atom_id res chain seq x y z
N MET A 1 7.31 -5.87 -19.92
CA MET A 1 6.34 -5.56 -18.85
C MET A 1 5.65 -6.85 -18.47
N PRO A 2 5.61 -7.22 -17.20
CA PRO A 2 4.80 -8.34 -16.79
C PRO A 2 3.34 -7.91 -16.97
N GLU A 3 2.69 -8.48 -17.97
CA GLU A 3 1.27 -8.34 -18.17
C GLU A 3 0.58 -9.08 -17.02
N ILE A 4 -0.20 -8.35 -16.22
CA ILE A 4 -1.37 -8.98 -15.63
C ILE A 4 -2.25 -9.28 -16.84
N GLY A 5 -2.25 -10.54 -17.27
CA GLY A 5 -2.91 -10.95 -18.50
C GLY A 5 -4.40 -10.53 -18.53
N PRO A 6 -5.05 -10.45 -19.68
CA PRO A 6 -6.45 -10.08 -19.79
C PRO A 6 -7.32 -11.16 -19.11
N GLY A 7 -7.64 -10.95 -17.85
CA GLY A 7 -8.45 -11.83 -17.02
C GLY A 7 -9.19 -11.05 -15.95
N LYS A 8 -10.19 -11.66 -15.34
CA LYS A 8 -10.89 -11.09 -14.19
C LYS A 8 -9.94 -11.12 -12.98
N HIS A 9 -9.22 -10.02 -12.77
CA HIS A 9 -8.32 -9.89 -11.63
C HIS A 9 -9.11 -9.64 -10.35
N LYS A 10 -8.64 -10.24 -9.28
CA LYS A 10 -9.09 -9.98 -7.93
C LYS A 10 -7.91 -9.51 -7.10
N ILE A 11 -7.99 -8.28 -6.61
CA ILE A 11 -6.88 -7.61 -5.94
C ILE A 11 -7.15 -7.56 -4.44
N PHE A 12 -6.17 -7.98 -3.65
CA PHE A 12 -6.15 -7.76 -2.22
C PHE A 12 -5.54 -6.39 -1.93
N ILE A 13 -6.28 -5.54 -1.21
CA ILE A 13 -5.83 -4.19 -0.86
C ILE A 13 -5.42 -4.18 0.61
N PHE A 14 -4.20 -3.77 0.88
CA PHE A 14 -3.65 -3.68 2.22
C PHE A 14 -2.97 -2.34 2.47
N VAL A 15 -3.56 -1.51 3.32
CA VAL A 15 -2.98 -0.24 3.76
C VAL A 15 -2.31 -0.44 5.11
N MET A 16 -0.99 -0.33 5.13
CA MET A 16 -0.15 -0.55 6.31
C MET A 16 0.09 0.79 7.02
N THR A 17 -0.69 1.07 8.03
CA THR A 17 -0.67 2.33 8.79
C THR A 17 -1.15 2.12 10.22
N GLN A 18 -0.70 2.96 11.15
CA GLN A 18 -1.22 3.03 12.50
C GLN A 18 -2.56 3.78 12.61
N ASN A 19 -2.96 4.49 11.56
CA ASN A 19 -4.15 5.31 11.56
C ASN A 19 -5.34 4.54 10.99
N TYR A 20 -6.32 4.22 11.85
CA TYR A 20 -7.52 3.48 11.46
C TYR A 20 -8.34 4.21 10.39
N GLU A 21 -8.51 5.51 10.52
CA GLU A 21 -9.27 6.32 9.56
C GLU A 21 -8.59 6.30 8.18
N ALA A 22 -7.27 6.39 8.15
CA ALA A 22 -6.51 6.30 6.90
C ALA A 22 -6.62 4.91 6.27
N GLN A 23 -6.50 3.85 7.05
CA GLN A 23 -6.67 2.48 6.55
C GLN A 23 -8.06 2.29 5.96
N MET A 24 -9.10 2.63 6.70
CA MET A 24 -10.48 2.47 6.28
C MET A 24 -10.80 3.27 5.02
N ASN A 25 -10.46 4.54 4.99
CA ASN A 25 -10.77 5.42 3.86
C ASN A 25 -10.00 4.99 2.60
N LEU A 26 -8.71 4.74 2.70
CA LEU A 26 -7.90 4.34 1.54
C LEU A 26 -8.33 2.99 0.97
N GLU A 27 -8.57 1.99 1.81
CA GLU A 27 -9.02 0.68 1.33
C GLU A 27 -10.42 0.77 0.70
N ASN A 28 -11.33 1.59 1.26
CA ASN A 28 -12.65 1.80 0.70
C ASN A 28 -12.60 2.55 -0.64
N ASP A 29 -11.86 3.65 -0.71
CA ASP A 29 -11.78 4.48 -1.91
C ASP A 29 -11.10 3.71 -3.07
N LEU A 30 -10.04 2.97 -2.77
CA LEU A 30 -9.36 2.12 -3.75
C LEU A 30 -10.23 0.96 -4.24
N ALA A 31 -10.95 0.30 -3.33
CA ALA A 31 -11.89 -0.76 -3.71
C ALA A 31 -13.00 -0.22 -4.62
N ALA A 32 -13.60 0.90 -4.27
CA ALA A 32 -14.63 1.55 -5.10
C ALA A 32 -14.09 1.93 -6.48
N ALA A 33 -12.88 2.47 -6.56
CA ALA A 33 -12.26 2.85 -7.82
C ALA A 33 -11.93 1.63 -8.70
N ALA A 34 -11.46 0.53 -8.11
CA ALA A 34 -11.19 -0.72 -8.82
C ALA A 34 -12.49 -1.37 -9.31
N GLU A 35 -13.51 -1.43 -8.48
CA GLU A 35 -14.82 -2.01 -8.82
C GLU A 35 -15.51 -1.23 -9.95
N ALA A 36 -15.37 0.10 -9.96
CA ALA A 36 -15.84 0.93 -11.07
C ALA A 36 -15.18 0.59 -12.42
N LYS A 37 -14.03 -0.09 -12.39
CA LYS A 37 -13.30 -0.61 -13.56
C LYS A 37 -13.52 -2.11 -13.80
N GLY A 38 -14.44 -2.73 -13.07
CA GLY A 38 -14.75 -4.16 -13.19
C GLY A 38 -13.74 -5.09 -12.50
N ILE A 39 -12.84 -4.54 -11.67
CA ILE A 39 -11.85 -5.31 -10.92
C ILE A 39 -12.44 -5.65 -9.56
N LYS A 40 -12.46 -6.93 -9.19
CA LYS A 40 -12.89 -7.36 -7.87
C LYS A 40 -11.82 -7.10 -6.83
N THR A 41 -12.23 -6.74 -5.63
CA THR A 41 -11.29 -6.47 -4.54
C THR A 41 -11.66 -7.21 -3.26
N VAL A 42 -10.66 -7.44 -2.41
CA VAL A 42 -10.80 -7.81 -1.01
C VAL A 42 -9.96 -6.85 -0.20
N ARG A 43 -10.54 -6.22 0.79
CA ARG A 43 -9.83 -5.28 1.67
C ARG A 43 -9.26 -6.04 2.87
N SER A 44 -8.06 -5.65 3.31
CA SER A 44 -7.43 -6.28 4.47
C SER A 44 -8.28 -6.13 5.73
N ILE A 45 -8.96 -5.00 5.87
CA ILE A 45 -9.84 -4.71 7.01
C ILE A 45 -11.03 -5.67 7.09
N GLU A 46 -11.52 -6.18 5.95
CA GLU A 46 -12.57 -7.22 5.92
C GLU A 46 -12.03 -8.60 6.27
N ALA A 47 -10.84 -8.93 5.78
CA ALA A 47 -10.25 -10.25 5.95
C ALA A 47 -9.65 -10.47 7.35
N PHE A 48 -9.05 -9.43 7.94
CA PHE A 48 -8.29 -9.52 9.19
C PHE A 48 -8.75 -8.55 10.28
N GLY A 49 -9.68 -7.64 9.98
CA GLY A 49 -9.96 -6.48 10.83
C GLY A 49 -8.86 -5.42 10.75
N PRO A 50 -8.95 -4.36 11.60
CA PRO A 50 -7.94 -3.31 11.62
C PRO A 50 -6.58 -3.85 12.07
N ILE A 51 -5.55 -3.61 11.27
CA ILE A 51 -4.16 -3.92 11.61
C ILE A 51 -3.43 -2.59 11.79
N LEU A 52 -3.37 -2.11 13.02
CA LEU A 52 -2.85 -0.78 13.36
C LEU A 52 -1.52 -0.83 14.11
N THR A 53 -1.12 -2.02 14.54
CA THR A 53 0.10 -2.24 15.32
C THR A 53 0.85 -3.46 14.79
N LEU A 54 2.16 -3.46 14.99
CA LEU A 54 3.02 -4.53 14.48
C LEU A 54 2.68 -5.91 15.06
N ASP A 55 2.22 -5.97 16.30
CA ASP A 55 1.82 -7.21 16.97
C ASP A 55 0.56 -7.84 16.38
N LYS A 56 -0.28 -7.05 15.71
CA LYS A 56 -1.47 -7.51 14.99
C LYS A 56 -1.19 -7.97 13.57
N LEU A 57 0.01 -7.68 13.06
CA LEU A 57 0.39 -8.04 11.70
C LEU A 57 0.57 -9.57 11.60
N PRO A 58 -0.12 -10.25 10.68
CA PRO A 58 0.07 -11.68 10.48
C PRO A 58 1.48 -11.98 9.94
N LYS A 59 1.94 -13.20 10.15
CA LYS A 59 3.16 -13.67 9.48
C LYS A 59 2.95 -13.69 7.96
N LYS A 60 4.01 -13.41 7.21
CA LYS A 60 3.94 -13.31 5.73
C LYS A 60 3.24 -14.53 5.10
N ASP A 61 3.63 -15.74 5.49
CA ASP A 61 3.09 -16.96 4.89
C ASP A 61 1.60 -17.16 5.21
N VAL A 62 1.16 -16.76 6.41
CA VAL A 62 -0.25 -16.78 6.81
C VAL A 62 -1.04 -15.77 5.98
N LEU A 63 -0.51 -14.57 5.79
CA LEU A 63 -1.12 -13.54 4.97
C LEU A 63 -1.25 -13.97 3.51
N ILE A 64 -0.18 -14.46 2.90
CA ILE A 64 -0.18 -14.92 1.51
C ILE A 64 -1.16 -16.07 1.31
N GLN A 65 -1.20 -17.03 2.23
CA GLN A 65 -2.15 -18.14 2.14
C GLN A 65 -3.60 -17.65 2.23
N ALA A 66 -3.91 -16.77 3.16
CA ALA A 66 -5.24 -16.18 3.29
C ALA A 66 -5.66 -15.40 2.02
N ILE A 67 -4.73 -14.69 1.40
CA ILE A 67 -4.97 -13.97 0.14
C ILE A 67 -5.26 -14.93 -1.01
N LYS A 68 -4.54 -16.04 -1.08
CA LYS A 68 -4.81 -17.12 -2.07
C LYS A 68 -6.16 -17.79 -1.83
N ASP A 69 -6.50 -18.06 -0.58
CA ASP A 69 -7.76 -18.72 -0.20
C ASP A 69 -9.00 -17.90 -0.60
N VAL A 70 -8.91 -16.59 -0.57
CA VAL A 70 -9.97 -15.70 -1.07
C VAL A 70 -9.92 -15.48 -2.58
N GLY A 71 -8.98 -16.12 -3.27
CA GLY A 71 -8.88 -16.12 -4.74
C GLY A 71 -8.32 -14.83 -5.32
N CYS A 72 -7.52 -14.09 -4.57
CA CYS A 72 -6.81 -12.92 -5.11
C CYS A 72 -5.56 -13.35 -5.87
N ASP A 73 -5.28 -12.69 -6.98
CA ASP A 73 -4.11 -12.93 -7.84
C ASP A 73 -3.05 -11.83 -7.73
N ALA A 74 -3.42 -10.68 -7.15
CA ALA A 74 -2.52 -9.57 -6.89
C ALA A 74 -2.72 -8.97 -5.50
N ILE A 75 -1.66 -8.36 -4.96
CA ILE A 75 -1.66 -7.61 -3.71
C ILE A 75 -1.29 -6.16 -4.02
N PHE A 76 -2.16 -5.24 -3.65
CA PHE A 76 -1.86 -3.82 -3.68
C PHE A 76 -1.61 -3.33 -2.26
N SER A 77 -0.34 -3.13 -1.93
CA SER A 77 0.09 -2.68 -0.62
C SER A 77 0.47 -1.20 -0.64
N ILE A 78 -0.06 -0.45 0.31
CA ILE A 78 0.29 0.96 0.54
C ILE A 78 0.91 1.08 1.92
N ALA A 79 2.06 1.74 2.00
CA ALA A 79 2.75 1.99 3.26
C ALA A 79 3.30 3.40 3.34
N VAL A 80 3.26 3.98 4.54
CA VAL A 80 4.01 5.19 4.84
C VAL A 80 5.45 4.76 5.14
N VAL A 81 6.35 5.02 4.20
CA VAL A 81 7.75 4.55 4.27
C VAL A 81 8.69 5.57 4.92
N ASP A 82 8.29 6.84 4.91
CA ASP A 82 9.03 7.91 5.58
C ASP A 82 8.09 9.10 5.85
N GLN A 83 8.42 9.93 6.84
CA GLN A 83 7.77 11.21 7.03
C GLN A 83 8.82 12.29 7.34
N GLN A 84 8.70 13.41 6.67
CA GLN A 84 9.63 14.52 6.72
C GLN A 84 8.97 15.83 7.14
N SER A 85 9.63 16.61 8.01
CA SER A 85 9.32 18.02 8.21
C SER A 85 10.52 18.89 7.90
N GLU A 86 10.28 20.18 7.72
CA GLU A 86 11.36 21.12 7.39
C GLU A 86 12.33 21.36 8.55
N THR A 87 11.99 20.99 9.77
CA THR A 87 12.77 21.36 10.96
C THR A 87 13.51 20.23 11.65
N HIS A 88 12.92 19.07 11.87
CA HIS A 88 13.58 17.94 12.53
C HIS A 88 12.99 16.61 12.15
N TYR A 89 13.84 15.75 11.61
CA TYR A 89 13.54 14.33 11.42
C TYR A 89 13.90 13.55 12.69
N VAL A 90 12.92 12.87 13.26
CA VAL A 90 13.16 11.89 14.30
C VAL A 90 13.11 10.51 13.66
N PRO A 91 14.26 9.84 13.53
CA PRO A 91 14.27 8.55 12.85
C PRO A 91 13.42 7.51 13.57
N ALA A 92 12.81 6.63 12.80
CA ALA A 92 12.20 5.43 13.34
C ALA A 92 13.23 4.60 14.11
N THR A 93 12.78 3.83 15.07
CA THR A 93 13.63 2.97 15.90
C THR A 93 14.35 1.87 15.11
N SER A 94 13.92 1.58 13.88
CA SER A 94 14.65 0.72 12.94
C SER A 94 15.45 1.60 11.98
N SER A 95 16.76 1.41 11.96
CA SER A 95 17.72 2.16 11.14
C SER A 95 17.70 1.81 9.64
N SER A 96 16.68 1.10 9.17
CA SER A 96 16.59 0.64 7.77
C SER A 96 15.86 1.68 6.93
N ILE A 97 16.62 2.38 6.08
CA ILE A 97 16.02 3.17 5.00
C ILE A 97 15.48 2.19 3.96
N TYR A 98 14.16 2.15 3.81
CA TYR A 98 13.53 1.39 2.74
C TYR A 98 13.82 2.09 1.40
N THR A 99 14.46 1.37 0.50
CA THR A 99 14.65 1.83 -0.88
C THR A 99 14.00 0.82 -1.82
N PRO A 100 12.93 1.20 -2.54
CA PRO A 100 12.16 0.26 -3.38
C PRO A 100 12.99 -0.39 -4.47
N TYR A 101 13.96 0.34 -4.99
CA TYR A 101 14.85 -0.13 -6.04
C TYR A 101 16.16 -0.75 -5.53
N GLY A 102 16.34 -0.85 -4.22
CA GLY A 102 17.56 -1.35 -3.57
C GLY A 102 17.64 -2.88 -3.36
N GLY A 103 16.87 -3.67 -4.07
CA GLY A 103 16.95 -5.13 -4.07
C GLY A 103 15.95 -5.85 -3.19
N TYR A 104 15.54 -5.30 -2.06
CA TYR A 104 14.61 -5.97 -1.12
C TYR A 104 13.13 -5.77 -1.48
N GLY A 105 12.77 -4.68 -2.16
CA GLY A 105 11.40 -4.37 -2.56
C GLY A 105 10.89 -5.15 -3.78
N TYR A 106 11.76 -5.89 -4.48
CA TYR A 106 11.38 -6.66 -5.67
C TYR A 106 10.52 -7.90 -5.38
N THR A 107 10.53 -8.38 -4.15
CA THR A 107 9.65 -9.45 -3.69
C THR A 107 8.77 -8.95 -2.56
N TYR A 108 7.58 -9.53 -2.42
CA TYR A 108 6.70 -9.16 -1.31
C TYR A 108 7.32 -9.50 0.04
N GLY A 109 8.04 -10.61 0.15
CA GLY A 109 8.78 -10.95 1.37
C GLY A 109 9.83 -9.91 1.75
N GLY A 110 10.56 -9.36 0.78
CA GLY A 110 11.49 -8.27 1.00
C GLY A 110 10.79 -6.99 1.49
N PHE A 111 9.72 -6.57 0.81
CA PHE A 111 8.90 -5.44 1.24
C PHE A 111 8.32 -5.64 2.65
N TYR A 112 7.73 -6.80 2.92
CA TYR A 112 7.10 -7.12 4.20
C TYR A 112 8.09 -7.14 5.37
N SER A 113 9.37 -7.46 5.12
CA SER A 113 10.43 -7.41 6.13
C SER A 113 10.67 -6.00 6.70
N TYR A 114 10.27 -4.94 5.99
CA TYR A 114 10.32 -3.56 6.45
C TYR A 114 9.08 -3.12 7.27
N SER A 115 8.13 -4.02 7.53
CA SER A 115 6.92 -3.71 8.29
C SER A 115 7.18 -2.95 9.60
N PRO A 116 8.23 -3.23 10.39
CA PRO A 116 8.53 -2.42 11.57
C PRO A 116 8.67 -0.93 11.29
N ALA A 117 9.27 -0.56 10.15
CA ALA A 117 9.40 0.84 9.74
C ALA A 117 8.04 1.46 9.35
N PHE A 118 7.13 0.68 8.76
CA PHE A 118 5.81 1.17 8.34
C PHE A 118 4.87 1.43 9.52
N TYR A 119 5.02 0.67 10.60
CA TYR A 119 4.23 0.83 11.83
C TYR A 119 4.90 1.70 12.88
N SER A 120 6.13 2.10 12.67
CA SER A 120 6.88 3.00 13.55
C SER A 120 7.71 3.97 12.72
N PRO A 121 7.09 4.72 11.79
CA PRO A 121 7.82 5.70 11.00
C PRO A 121 8.38 6.80 11.92
N GLY A 122 9.47 7.42 11.50
CA GLY A 122 9.96 8.62 12.14
C GLY A 122 8.91 9.73 12.19
N TYR A 123 9.07 10.73 13.00
CA TYR A 123 8.14 11.85 13.09
C TYR A 123 8.84 13.21 13.01
N TYR A 124 8.07 14.24 12.69
CA TYR A 124 8.53 15.62 12.58
C TYR A 124 7.68 16.53 13.45
N THR A 125 8.27 17.62 13.91
CA THR A 125 7.69 18.50 14.93
C THR A 125 6.84 19.65 14.38
N THR A 126 6.89 19.92 13.08
CA THR A 126 6.12 20.99 12.41
C THR A 126 5.38 20.47 11.19
N ASP A 127 5.54 21.09 10.04
CA ASP A 127 4.84 20.63 8.82
C ASP A 127 5.17 19.17 8.49
N LYS A 128 4.13 18.36 8.30
CA LYS A 128 4.28 16.92 8.05
C LYS A 128 4.22 16.63 6.56
N THR A 129 5.27 16.04 6.06
CA THR A 129 5.31 15.45 4.73
C THR A 129 5.41 13.94 4.87
N PHE A 130 4.46 13.23 4.28
CA PHE A 130 4.44 11.77 4.27
C PHE A 130 4.91 11.26 2.91
N PHE A 131 5.89 10.38 2.93
CA PHE A 131 6.28 9.62 1.75
C PHE A 131 5.54 8.29 1.78
N ILE A 132 4.79 8.03 0.74
CA ILE A 132 3.92 6.87 0.65
C ILE A 132 4.39 6.03 -0.53
N GLU A 133 4.55 4.77 -0.29
CA GLU A 133 4.85 3.79 -1.33
C GLU A 133 3.64 2.91 -1.58
N SER A 134 3.27 2.78 -2.86
CA SER A 134 2.18 1.93 -3.32
C SER A 134 2.73 0.92 -4.30
N ASN A 135 2.66 -0.34 -3.93
CA ASN A 135 3.22 -1.44 -4.67
C ASN A 135 2.17 -2.47 -5.05
N LEU A 136 2.20 -2.91 -6.29
CA LEU A 136 1.41 -4.05 -6.77
C LEU A 136 2.32 -5.26 -6.94
N TYR A 137 1.94 -6.38 -6.34
CA TYR A 137 2.67 -7.65 -6.41
C TYR A 137 1.77 -8.75 -6.98
N ASP A 138 2.39 -9.67 -7.72
CA ASP A 138 1.78 -10.94 -8.07
C ASP A 138 1.75 -11.88 -6.85
N VAL A 139 0.60 -12.47 -6.55
CA VAL A 139 0.44 -13.34 -5.36
C VAL A 139 1.21 -14.64 -5.48
N ASN A 140 1.29 -15.21 -6.69
CA ASN A 140 1.88 -16.52 -6.90
C ASN A 140 3.40 -16.48 -6.91
N THR A 141 3.96 -15.47 -7.55
CA THR A 141 5.42 -15.31 -7.68
C THR A 141 6.01 -14.37 -6.64
N GLU A 142 5.16 -13.61 -5.94
CA GLU A 142 5.52 -12.52 -5.02
C GLU A 142 6.38 -11.42 -5.68
N LYS A 143 6.41 -11.36 -7.01
CA LYS A 143 7.19 -10.37 -7.75
C LYS A 143 6.48 -9.02 -7.78
N LEU A 144 7.26 -7.97 -7.63
CA LEU A 144 6.81 -6.59 -7.82
C LEU A 144 6.43 -6.37 -9.29
N LEU A 145 5.21 -5.89 -9.51
CA LEU A 145 4.70 -5.54 -10.84
C LEU A 145 4.77 -4.03 -11.08
N ILE A 146 4.38 -3.24 -10.08
CA ILE A 146 4.41 -1.78 -10.11
C ILE A 146 4.86 -1.26 -8.76
N SER A 147 5.66 -0.21 -8.77
CA SER A 147 5.96 0.61 -7.60
C SER A 147 5.74 2.07 -7.92
N MET A 148 5.00 2.75 -7.04
CA MET A 148 4.73 4.18 -7.14
C MET A 148 5.09 4.84 -5.81
N GLN A 149 5.81 5.95 -5.91
CA GLN A 149 6.12 6.79 -4.75
C GLN A 149 5.33 8.09 -4.84
N SER A 150 4.77 8.48 -3.71
CA SER A 150 3.97 9.69 -3.59
C SER A 150 4.36 10.46 -2.36
N LYS A 151 4.12 11.77 -2.43
CA LYS A 151 4.38 12.71 -1.35
C LYS A 151 3.09 13.40 -0.97
N VAL A 152 2.72 13.35 0.30
CA VAL A 152 1.54 14.04 0.83
C VAL A 152 2.02 15.06 1.87
N VAL A 153 1.68 16.32 1.64
CA VAL A 153 2.07 17.43 2.52
C VAL A 153 0.85 17.89 3.32
N ASN A 154 1.00 17.93 4.65
CA ASN A 154 -0.01 18.45 5.59
C ASN A 154 -1.44 17.95 5.29
N PRO A 155 -1.71 16.64 5.35
CA PRO A 155 -3.07 16.13 5.14
C PRO A 155 -3.96 16.54 6.32
N GLY A 156 -4.66 17.68 6.19
CA GLY A 156 -5.54 18.18 7.24
C GLY A 156 -6.84 17.41 7.39
N ASP A 157 -7.30 16.79 6.31
CA ASP A 157 -8.52 15.97 6.25
C ASP A 157 -8.16 14.64 5.58
N ILE A 158 -8.19 13.56 6.37
CA ILE A 158 -7.78 12.22 5.91
C ILE A 158 -8.72 11.70 4.83
N ALA A 159 -10.04 11.89 4.98
CA ALA A 159 -11.00 11.43 3.99
C ALA A 159 -10.82 12.12 2.62
N LYS A 160 -10.59 13.43 2.64
CA LYS A 160 -10.32 14.19 1.43
C LYS A 160 -8.98 13.82 0.81
N ALA A 161 -7.94 13.67 1.63
CA ALA A 161 -6.63 13.24 1.19
C ALA A 161 -6.67 11.84 0.57
N SER A 162 -7.40 10.90 1.15
CA SER A 162 -7.61 9.55 0.62
C SER A 162 -8.22 9.58 -0.79
N LYS A 163 -9.27 10.37 -1.01
CA LYS A 163 -9.92 10.50 -2.33
C LYS A 163 -8.99 11.09 -3.38
N GLN A 164 -8.23 12.13 -3.02
CA GLN A 164 -7.27 12.75 -3.92
C GLN A 164 -6.15 11.78 -4.27
N TYR A 165 -5.63 11.07 -3.29
CA TYR A 165 -4.58 10.07 -3.45
C TYR A 165 -5.04 8.91 -4.34
N THR A 166 -6.21 8.37 -4.08
CA THR A 166 -6.82 7.32 -4.90
C THR A 166 -6.98 7.74 -6.36
N LYS A 167 -7.42 8.98 -6.61
CA LYS A 167 -7.54 9.51 -7.97
C LYS A 167 -6.20 9.58 -8.69
N ILE A 168 -5.15 10.01 -8.01
CA ILE A 168 -3.79 10.07 -8.57
C ILE A 168 -3.30 8.65 -8.89
N LEU A 169 -3.45 7.71 -7.97
CA LEU A 169 -3.05 6.31 -8.18
C LEU A 169 -3.77 5.68 -9.38
N VAL A 170 -5.08 5.84 -9.47
CA VAL A 170 -5.87 5.29 -10.59
C VAL A 170 -5.44 5.91 -11.91
N THR A 171 -5.21 7.21 -11.94
CA THR A 171 -4.73 7.90 -13.15
C THR A 171 -3.37 7.36 -13.60
N GLU A 172 -2.46 7.15 -12.66
CA GLU A 172 -1.13 6.60 -12.95
C GLU A 172 -1.20 5.15 -13.42
N LEU A 173 -2.00 4.31 -12.76
CA LEU A 173 -2.22 2.92 -13.16
C LEU A 173 -2.81 2.82 -14.56
N GLN A 174 -3.73 3.72 -14.92
CA GLN A 174 -4.27 3.80 -16.28
C GLN A 174 -3.22 4.22 -17.30
N ALA A 175 -2.41 5.23 -16.97
CA ALA A 175 -1.33 5.70 -17.84
C ALA A 175 -0.29 4.60 -18.12
N GLN A 176 -0.04 3.73 -17.14
CA GLN A 176 0.85 2.57 -17.28
C GLN A 176 0.18 1.33 -17.92
N GLY A 177 -1.09 1.42 -18.27
CA GLY A 177 -1.81 0.37 -18.98
C GLY A 177 -2.37 -0.76 -18.12
N PHE A 178 -2.31 -0.63 -16.78
CA PHE A 178 -2.82 -1.65 -15.84
C PHE A 178 -4.34 -1.60 -15.61
N MET A 179 -4.96 -0.47 -15.87
CA MET A 179 -6.41 -0.29 -15.82
C MET A 179 -6.85 0.26 -17.16
N LYS A 180 -7.08 -0.61 -18.13
CA LYS A 180 -7.69 -0.16 -19.40
C LYS A 180 -9.11 0.30 -19.10
N GLY A 181 -9.39 1.58 -19.36
CA GLY A 181 -10.76 2.07 -19.40
C GLY A 181 -11.54 1.31 -20.46
N GLN A 182 -12.72 0.81 -20.10
CA GLN A 182 -13.74 0.45 -21.07
C GLN A 182 -14.28 1.72 -21.70
#